data_1520c66d8427e0297ea83d4808823d82
#
_entry.id   1520c66d8427e0297ea83d4808823d82
#
_cell.length_a   1.000
_cell.length_b   1.000
_cell.length_c   1.000
_cell.angle_alpha   90.00
_cell.angle_beta   90.00
_cell.angle_gamma   90.00
#
_symmetry.space_group_name_H-M   'P 1'
#
loop_
_entity.id
_entity.type
_entity.pdbx_description
1 polymer ?
#
loop_
_entity_poly.entity_id
_entity_poly.type
_entity_poly.pdbx_seq_one_letter_code
_entity_poly.pdbx_strand_id
1 'polypeptide(L)'
;MRKIWQEETLESLSSYRNLRDRHKKIIPEIIKFVEVNQPILSEWILDQWVEDRNLGRVQLWEGDWRVIPMPLNVVGTTATEEDFELSEMVSFVELFNTTTEKAQEVLPKLTESMKELCPTFYGAIKEDVDTELIKSCTISKLSPGTKINPHNGDIDSLRLHFPIVTDACAWLCVRGRKRTWTVGEPFAFHDNDKHWAQHHGLRDRIVVIMDYSLSQLEWAKGITIEKWEEELAI
;
A
#
# COMPACT_ATOMS: atom_id res chain seq x y z
N MET A 1 -2.62 26.79 3.02
CA MET A 1 -2.55 25.55 3.86
C MET A 1 -2.61 24.39 2.91
N ARG A 2 -1.54 23.60 2.81
CA ARG A 2 -1.43 22.48 1.87
C ARG A 2 -2.52 21.42 2.14
N LYS A 3 -3.14 20.90 1.06
CA LYS A 3 -4.08 19.80 1.15
C LYS A 3 -3.34 18.54 1.63
N ILE A 4 -3.80 17.91 2.71
CA ILE A 4 -3.24 16.64 3.20
C ILE A 4 -3.67 15.49 2.29
N TRP A 5 -4.95 15.51 1.89
CA TRP A 5 -5.54 14.47 1.03
C TRP A 5 -5.43 14.90 -0.42
N GLN A 6 -4.78 14.08 -1.24
CA GLN A 6 -4.41 14.39 -2.62
C GLN A 6 -5.48 13.92 -3.63
N GLU A 7 -6.74 14.25 -3.38
CA GLU A 7 -7.88 13.77 -4.18
C GLU A 7 -7.82 14.24 -5.64
N GLU A 8 -7.41 15.47 -5.88
CA GLU A 8 -7.29 16.03 -7.25
C GLU A 8 -6.19 15.31 -8.06
N THR A 9 -5.08 14.96 -7.43
CA THR A 9 -4.01 14.19 -8.07
C THR A 9 -4.50 12.80 -8.42
N LEU A 10 -5.26 12.16 -7.53
CA LEU A 10 -5.83 10.83 -7.79
C LEU A 10 -6.79 10.81 -8.97
N GLU A 11 -7.64 11.82 -9.13
CA GLU A 11 -8.58 11.89 -10.25
C GLU A 11 -7.87 11.97 -11.61
N SER A 12 -6.61 12.38 -11.65
CA SER A 12 -5.78 12.35 -12.87
C SER A 12 -5.28 10.95 -13.24
N LEU A 13 -5.27 9.99 -12.28
CA LEU A 13 -4.79 8.62 -12.47
C LEU A 13 -5.90 7.72 -13.00
N SER A 14 -5.64 7.00 -14.09
CA SER A 14 -6.59 6.07 -14.67
C SER A 14 -6.78 4.83 -13.79
N SER A 15 -5.71 4.33 -13.16
CA SER A 15 -5.78 3.25 -12.17
C SER A 15 -6.75 3.57 -11.03
N TYR A 16 -6.67 4.77 -10.47
CA TYR A 16 -7.60 5.21 -9.44
C TYR A 16 -9.07 5.18 -9.93
N ARG A 17 -9.35 5.75 -11.12
CA ARG A 17 -10.70 5.74 -11.68
C ARG A 17 -11.19 4.32 -11.95
N ASN A 18 -10.34 3.46 -12.52
CA ASN A 18 -10.65 2.06 -12.78
C ASN A 18 -10.99 1.29 -11.49
N LEU A 19 -10.21 1.47 -10.43
CA LEU A 19 -10.48 0.85 -9.11
C LEU A 19 -11.80 1.35 -8.53
N ARG A 20 -12.04 2.66 -8.54
CA ARG A 20 -13.26 3.26 -8.04
C ARG A 20 -14.49 2.76 -8.80
N ASP A 21 -14.43 2.75 -10.12
CA ASP A 21 -15.58 2.39 -10.95
C ASP A 21 -15.89 0.88 -10.93
N ARG A 22 -14.87 0.04 -10.68
CA ARG A 22 -14.99 -1.42 -10.60
C ARG A 22 -15.04 -1.97 -9.15
N HIS A 23 -15.08 -1.10 -8.13
CA HIS A 23 -14.95 -1.50 -6.70
C HIS A 23 -15.90 -2.62 -6.29
N LYS A 24 -17.16 -2.64 -6.77
CA LYS A 24 -18.17 -3.66 -6.44
C LYS A 24 -17.75 -5.07 -6.86
N LYS A 25 -16.91 -5.22 -7.89
CA LYS A 25 -16.35 -6.50 -8.32
C LYS A 25 -15.03 -6.79 -7.62
N ILE A 26 -14.19 -5.78 -7.47
CA ILE A 26 -12.85 -5.89 -6.88
C ILE A 26 -12.91 -6.29 -5.40
N ILE A 27 -13.82 -5.69 -4.62
CA ILE A 27 -13.90 -5.94 -3.17
C ILE A 27 -14.06 -7.42 -2.83
N PRO A 28 -15.04 -8.17 -3.37
CA PRO A 28 -15.17 -9.60 -3.08
C PRO A 28 -13.99 -10.44 -3.59
N GLU A 29 -13.35 -10.04 -4.69
CA GLU A 29 -12.14 -10.70 -5.20
C GLU A 29 -11.00 -10.60 -4.18
N ILE A 30 -10.72 -9.40 -3.67
CA ILE A 30 -9.66 -9.16 -2.67
C ILE A 30 -9.97 -9.89 -1.35
N ILE A 31 -11.22 -9.88 -0.89
CA ILE A 31 -11.61 -10.62 0.33
C ILE A 31 -11.27 -12.11 0.15
N LYS A 32 -11.69 -12.70 -0.95
CA LYS A 32 -11.43 -14.12 -1.25
C LYS A 32 -9.93 -14.41 -1.35
N PHE A 33 -9.16 -13.51 -2.00
CA PHE A 33 -7.71 -13.64 -2.10
C PHE A 33 -7.04 -13.65 -0.72
N VAL A 34 -7.44 -12.75 0.18
CA VAL A 34 -6.92 -12.69 1.55
C VAL A 34 -7.26 -13.98 2.31
N GLU A 35 -8.48 -14.47 2.22
CA GLU A 35 -8.93 -15.70 2.89
C GLU A 35 -8.14 -16.93 2.42
N VAL A 36 -7.97 -17.10 1.12
CA VAL A 36 -7.25 -18.25 0.53
C VAL A 36 -5.77 -18.22 0.86
N ASN A 37 -5.15 -17.04 0.86
CA ASN A 37 -3.71 -16.89 1.09
C ASN A 37 -3.36 -16.62 2.56
N GLN A 38 -4.31 -16.62 3.48
CA GLN A 38 -4.09 -16.42 4.91
C GLN A 38 -2.99 -17.33 5.51
N PRO A 39 -2.89 -18.61 5.17
CA PRO A 39 -1.81 -19.47 5.68
C PRO A 39 -0.41 -18.97 5.31
N ILE A 40 -0.25 -18.46 4.09
CA ILE A 40 1.02 -17.87 3.63
C ILE A 40 1.32 -16.62 4.45
N LEU A 41 0.31 -15.81 4.75
CA LEU A 41 0.42 -14.52 5.42
C LEU A 41 0.70 -14.63 6.91
N SER A 42 0.24 -15.70 7.55
CA SER A 42 0.46 -15.92 8.98
C SER A 42 1.93 -16.15 9.33
N GLU A 43 2.74 -16.58 8.36
CA GLU A 43 4.18 -16.79 8.51
C GLU A 43 5.01 -15.50 8.37
N TRP A 44 4.41 -14.42 7.84
CA TRP A 44 5.14 -13.22 7.47
C TRP A 44 4.80 -12.05 8.39
N ILE A 45 5.63 -11.85 9.39
CA ILE A 45 5.55 -10.72 10.31
C ILE A 45 6.55 -9.68 9.86
N LEU A 46 6.08 -8.46 9.64
CA LEU A 46 6.96 -7.32 9.38
C LEU A 46 7.89 -7.12 10.59
N ASP A 47 9.20 -7.14 10.37
CA ASP A 47 10.19 -6.77 11.39
C ASP A 47 10.70 -5.35 11.10
N GLN A 48 9.82 -4.37 11.31
CA GLN A 48 10.14 -2.96 11.08
C GLN A 48 10.17 -2.18 12.39
N TRP A 49 11.19 -1.34 12.50
CA TRP A 49 11.45 -0.50 13.65
C TRP A 49 11.51 0.96 13.22
N VAL A 50 11.11 1.85 14.10
CA VAL A 50 11.21 3.29 13.92
C VAL A 50 12.00 3.91 15.05
N GLU A 51 12.72 4.98 14.78
CA GLU A 51 13.39 5.78 15.80
C GLU A 51 12.39 6.75 16.45
N ASP A 52 12.14 6.57 17.73
CA ASP A 52 11.41 7.53 18.55
C ASP A 52 12.39 8.42 19.32
N ARG A 53 12.16 9.72 19.35
CA ARG A 53 13.07 10.69 19.98
C ARG A 53 13.27 10.49 21.48
N ASN A 54 12.28 9.89 22.16
CA ASN A 54 12.27 9.71 23.61
C ASN A 54 12.57 8.27 24.03
N LEU A 55 12.20 7.30 23.21
CA LEU A 55 12.26 5.87 23.54
C LEU A 55 13.35 5.12 22.77
N GLY A 56 14.01 5.80 21.80
CA GLY A 56 14.98 5.17 20.92
C GLY A 56 14.28 4.28 19.87
N ARG A 57 14.87 3.13 19.58
CA ARG A 57 14.33 2.18 18.58
C ARG A 57 13.09 1.48 19.12
N VAL A 58 11.93 1.73 18.53
CA VAL A 58 10.65 1.10 18.88
C VAL A 58 10.07 0.33 17.70
N GLN A 59 9.31 -0.73 17.97
CA GLN A 59 8.64 -1.48 16.92
C GLN A 59 7.61 -0.58 16.21
N LEU A 60 7.55 -0.70 14.87
CA LEU A 60 6.65 0.12 14.05
C LEU A 60 5.18 -0.09 14.43
N TRP A 61 4.79 -1.27 14.91
CA TRP A 61 3.41 -1.57 15.28
C TRP A 61 3.30 -2.39 16.57
N GLU A 62 2.09 -2.38 17.13
CA GLU A 62 1.65 -3.21 18.25
C GLU A 62 0.38 -3.96 17.82
N GLY A 63 0.21 -5.22 18.21
CA GLY A 63 -0.95 -6.05 17.85
C GLY A 63 -0.70 -6.96 16.64
N ASP A 64 -1.69 -7.14 15.77
CA ASP A 64 -1.61 -7.99 14.58
C ASP A 64 -1.83 -7.18 13.29
N TRP A 65 -0.72 -6.78 12.68
CA TRP A 65 -0.66 -6.16 11.38
C TRP A 65 -0.03 -7.11 10.36
N ARG A 66 -0.77 -7.41 9.31
CA ARG A 66 -0.32 -8.26 8.21
C ARG A 66 -0.28 -7.48 6.92
N VAL A 67 0.78 -7.65 6.17
CA VAL A 67 0.95 -7.05 4.85
C VAL A 67 1.20 -8.16 3.84
N ILE A 68 0.43 -8.13 2.74
CA ILE A 68 0.55 -9.07 1.64
C ILE A 68 1.05 -8.29 0.44
N PRO A 69 2.22 -8.58 -0.10
CA PRO A 69 2.61 -8.03 -1.38
C PRO A 69 1.67 -8.55 -2.46
N MET A 70 1.24 -7.67 -3.32
CA MET A 70 0.52 -8.02 -4.55
C MET A 70 1.50 -7.82 -5.70
N PRO A 71 2.10 -8.89 -6.24
CA PRO A 71 3.02 -8.75 -7.36
C PRO A 71 2.23 -8.28 -8.58
N LEU A 72 2.40 -7.01 -8.87
CA LEU A 72 1.94 -6.40 -10.11
C LEU A 72 3.09 -6.55 -11.09
N ASN A 73 3.10 -7.61 -11.91
CA ASN A 73 4.00 -7.68 -13.04
C ASN A 73 3.68 -6.52 -13.99
N VAL A 74 4.29 -5.39 -13.72
CA VAL A 74 4.14 -4.16 -14.51
C VAL A 74 4.95 -4.34 -15.79
N VAL A 75 4.33 -4.94 -16.78
CA VAL A 75 4.89 -5.02 -18.12
C VAL A 75 4.77 -3.64 -18.77
N GLY A 76 5.83 -2.87 -18.77
CA GLY A 76 5.83 -1.55 -19.42
C GLY A 76 7.16 -0.79 -19.35
N THR A 77 8.08 -1.24 -18.52
CA THR A 77 9.43 -0.66 -18.49
C THR A 77 10.34 -1.37 -19.52
N THR A 78 11.40 -0.70 -19.94
CA THR A 78 12.50 -1.28 -20.75
C THR A 78 13.27 -2.37 -19.99
N ALA A 79 12.90 -2.67 -18.75
CA ALA A 79 13.40 -3.77 -17.96
C ALA A 79 12.84 -5.09 -18.51
N THR A 80 13.67 -6.12 -18.55
CA THR A 80 13.24 -7.47 -18.91
C THR A 80 12.33 -8.04 -17.81
N GLU A 81 11.53 -9.06 -18.17
CA GLU A 81 10.70 -9.78 -17.18
C GLU A 81 11.54 -10.30 -16.01
N GLU A 82 12.79 -10.74 -16.28
CA GLU A 82 13.77 -11.18 -15.29
C GLU A 82 14.23 -10.06 -14.34
N ASP A 83 14.46 -8.84 -14.86
CA ASP A 83 14.88 -7.69 -14.05
C ASP A 83 13.76 -7.25 -13.09
N PHE A 84 12.51 -7.37 -13.53
CA PHE A 84 11.35 -7.03 -12.74
C PHE A 84 11.10 -8.05 -11.62
N GLU A 85 11.14 -9.35 -11.94
CA GLU A 85 11.02 -10.42 -10.94
C GLU A 85 12.11 -10.31 -9.87
N LEU A 86 13.32 -9.92 -10.25
CA LEU A 86 14.42 -9.71 -9.32
C LEU A 86 14.15 -8.52 -8.40
N SER A 87 13.65 -7.40 -8.92
CA SER A 87 13.31 -6.21 -8.13
C SER A 87 12.19 -6.46 -7.12
N GLU A 88 11.11 -7.15 -7.52
CA GLU A 88 10.05 -7.56 -6.61
C GLU A 88 10.56 -8.51 -5.52
N MET A 89 11.42 -9.45 -5.91
CA MET A 89 12.01 -10.41 -4.98
C MET A 89 12.90 -9.72 -3.94
N VAL A 90 13.75 -8.76 -4.35
CA VAL A 90 14.58 -7.98 -3.42
C VAL A 90 13.72 -7.19 -2.46
N SER A 91 12.71 -6.48 -2.95
CA SER A 91 11.78 -5.71 -2.12
C SER A 91 11.03 -6.60 -1.14
N PHE A 92 10.63 -7.81 -1.57
CA PHE A 92 9.96 -8.79 -0.71
C PHE A 92 10.89 -9.30 0.40
N VAL A 93 12.13 -9.64 0.05
CA VAL A 93 13.15 -10.12 1.00
C VAL A 93 13.43 -9.07 2.07
N GLU A 94 13.60 -7.81 1.68
CA GLU A 94 13.85 -6.71 2.60
C GLU A 94 12.64 -6.42 3.51
N LEU A 95 11.43 -6.33 2.91
CA LEU A 95 10.22 -5.99 3.63
C LEU A 95 9.86 -7.02 4.72
N PHE A 96 10.10 -8.29 4.44
CA PHE A 96 9.73 -9.39 5.33
C PHE A 96 10.92 -10.00 6.07
N ASN A 97 12.12 -9.43 5.96
CA ASN A 97 13.34 -9.97 6.55
C ASN A 97 13.50 -11.50 6.32
N THR A 98 13.29 -11.91 5.08
CA THR A 98 13.25 -13.32 4.68
C THR A 98 14.44 -13.69 3.79
N THR A 99 14.45 -14.88 3.21
CA THR A 99 15.49 -15.32 2.28
C THR A 99 15.00 -15.28 0.83
N THR A 100 15.96 -15.16 -0.10
CA THR A 100 15.68 -15.21 -1.54
C THR A 100 14.99 -16.50 -1.94
N GLU A 101 15.41 -17.64 -1.39
CA GLU A 101 14.81 -18.95 -1.69
C GLU A 101 13.33 -18.99 -1.29
N LYS A 102 13.00 -18.41 -0.14
CA LYS A 102 11.61 -18.35 0.31
C LYS A 102 10.78 -17.39 -0.51
N ALA A 103 11.34 -16.25 -0.91
CA ALA A 103 10.68 -15.33 -1.83
C ALA A 103 10.39 -16.00 -3.19
N GLN A 104 11.36 -16.72 -3.76
CA GLN A 104 11.18 -17.51 -5.00
C GLN A 104 10.11 -18.59 -4.90
N GLU A 105 9.89 -19.16 -3.71
CA GLU A 105 8.80 -20.12 -3.50
C GLU A 105 7.43 -19.45 -3.44
N VAL A 106 7.33 -18.29 -2.82
CA VAL A 106 6.05 -17.68 -2.43
C VAL A 106 5.49 -16.72 -3.48
N LEU A 107 6.34 -15.87 -4.06
CA LEU A 107 5.87 -14.84 -5.02
C LEU A 107 5.15 -15.42 -6.24
N PRO A 108 5.63 -16.49 -6.91
CA PRO A 108 4.91 -17.07 -8.02
C PRO A 108 3.52 -17.59 -7.63
N LYS A 109 3.39 -18.20 -6.44
CA LYS A 109 2.09 -18.69 -5.93
C LYS A 109 1.11 -17.55 -5.68
N LEU A 110 1.59 -16.43 -5.09
CA LEU A 110 0.77 -15.23 -4.88
C LEU A 110 0.35 -14.60 -6.21
N THR A 111 1.26 -14.53 -7.18
CA THR A 111 0.98 -13.99 -8.52
C THR A 111 -0.11 -14.80 -9.23
N GLU A 112 0.00 -16.12 -9.28
CA GLU A 112 -1.01 -16.97 -9.89
C GLU A 112 -2.34 -16.90 -9.13
N SER A 113 -2.31 -16.93 -7.80
CA SER A 113 -3.50 -16.76 -6.97
C SER A 113 -4.18 -15.41 -7.22
N MET A 114 -3.40 -14.33 -7.40
CA MET A 114 -3.96 -13.01 -7.72
C MET A 114 -4.62 -12.98 -9.10
N LYS A 115 -3.97 -13.54 -10.13
CA LYS A 115 -4.55 -13.63 -11.47
C LYS A 115 -5.87 -14.42 -11.48
N GLU A 116 -5.92 -15.51 -10.72
CA GLU A 116 -7.09 -16.37 -10.64
C GLU A 116 -8.24 -15.75 -9.81
N LEU A 117 -7.91 -15.23 -8.61
CA LEU A 117 -8.90 -14.78 -7.64
C LEU A 117 -9.27 -13.30 -7.75
N CYS A 118 -8.40 -12.48 -8.35
CA CYS A 118 -8.59 -11.03 -8.52
C CYS A 118 -8.53 -10.58 -9.99
N PRO A 119 -9.23 -11.24 -10.93
CA PRO A 119 -9.12 -10.92 -12.36
C PRO A 119 -9.56 -9.49 -12.69
N THR A 120 -10.58 -8.95 -12.01
CA THR A 120 -11.04 -7.57 -12.23
C THR A 120 -10.02 -6.56 -11.69
N PHE A 121 -9.46 -6.81 -10.52
CA PHE A 121 -8.42 -5.97 -9.95
C PHE A 121 -7.15 -6.00 -10.81
N TYR A 122 -6.68 -7.20 -11.15
CA TYR A 122 -5.51 -7.39 -11.99
C TYR A 122 -5.67 -6.73 -13.37
N GLY A 123 -6.82 -6.93 -14.02
CA GLY A 123 -7.15 -6.29 -15.30
C GLY A 123 -7.24 -4.76 -15.17
N ALA A 124 -7.84 -4.25 -14.10
CA ALA A 124 -7.95 -2.81 -13.87
C ALA A 124 -6.58 -2.11 -13.77
N ILE A 125 -5.60 -2.80 -13.20
CA ILE A 125 -4.23 -2.28 -13.08
C ILE A 125 -3.45 -2.49 -14.39
N LYS A 126 -3.49 -3.69 -14.96
CA LYS A 126 -2.72 -4.04 -16.17
C LYS A 126 -3.14 -3.26 -17.42
N GLU A 127 -4.42 -2.92 -17.54
CA GLU A 127 -4.96 -2.12 -18.67
C GLU A 127 -4.60 -0.64 -18.55
N ASP A 128 -3.94 -0.25 -17.47
CA ASP A 128 -3.72 1.14 -17.14
C ASP A 128 -2.38 1.65 -17.66
N VAL A 129 -2.42 2.80 -18.31
CA VAL A 129 -1.23 3.51 -18.78
C VAL A 129 -0.36 4.07 -17.64
N ASP A 130 -0.92 4.15 -16.43
CA ASP A 130 -0.23 4.66 -15.25
C ASP A 130 0.40 3.55 -14.41
N THR A 131 0.32 2.29 -14.85
CA THR A 131 0.84 1.13 -14.08
C THR A 131 2.33 1.24 -13.83
N GLU A 132 3.08 1.75 -14.80
CA GLU A 132 4.52 1.98 -14.67
C GLU A 132 4.90 2.99 -13.58
N LEU A 133 3.94 3.79 -13.09
CA LEU A 133 4.14 4.75 -12.02
C LEU A 133 3.95 4.12 -10.63
N ILE A 134 3.46 2.87 -10.56
CA ILE A 134 3.22 2.15 -9.31
C ILE A 134 4.54 1.50 -8.85
N LYS A 135 5.06 1.96 -7.73
CA LYS A 135 6.27 1.41 -7.09
C LYS A 135 5.98 0.12 -6.33
N SER A 136 4.84 0.07 -5.65
CA SER A 136 4.43 -1.09 -4.86
C SER A 136 2.92 -1.21 -4.76
N CYS A 137 2.46 -2.44 -4.58
CA CYS A 137 1.07 -2.73 -4.23
C CYS A 137 1.04 -3.79 -3.13
N THR A 138 0.29 -3.50 -2.07
CA THR A 138 0.16 -4.41 -0.93
C THR A 138 -1.26 -4.44 -0.40
N ILE A 139 -1.65 -5.55 0.23
CA ILE A 139 -2.85 -5.60 1.06
C ILE A 139 -2.42 -5.47 2.51
N SER A 140 -2.93 -4.46 3.20
CA SER A 140 -2.71 -4.23 4.62
C SER A 140 -3.94 -4.65 5.41
N LYS A 141 -3.77 -5.65 6.28
CA LYS A 141 -4.80 -6.13 7.21
C LYS A 141 -4.42 -5.72 8.63
N LEU A 142 -5.30 -4.99 9.30
CA LEU A 142 -5.20 -4.66 10.72
C LEU A 142 -6.28 -5.39 11.49
N SER A 143 -5.89 -6.23 12.44
CA SER A 143 -6.83 -6.87 13.37
C SER A 143 -7.22 -5.92 14.52
N PRO A 144 -8.36 -6.17 15.20
CA PRO A 144 -8.77 -5.37 16.37
C PRO A 144 -7.66 -5.23 17.41
N GLY A 145 -7.53 -4.04 17.97
CA GLY A 145 -6.49 -3.71 18.96
C GLY A 145 -5.13 -3.31 18.37
N THR A 146 -4.96 -3.39 17.06
CA THR A 146 -3.69 -3.06 16.40
C THR A 146 -3.47 -1.56 16.31
N LYS A 147 -2.23 -1.16 16.54
CA LYS A 147 -1.74 0.22 16.39
C LYS A 147 -0.49 0.22 15.52
N ILE A 148 -0.43 1.12 14.54
CA ILE A 148 0.78 1.48 13.81
C ILE A 148 1.29 2.78 14.42
N ASN A 149 2.54 2.78 14.86
CA ASN A 149 3.16 3.92 15.54
C ASN A 149 3.45 5.08 14.58
N PRO A 150 3.52 6.33 15.05
CA PRO A 150 3.84 7.49 14.21
C PRO A 150 5.19 7.33 13.52
N HIS A 151 5.18 7.43 12.19
CA HIS A 151 6.37 7.32 11.36
C HIS A 151 6.24 8.18 10.11
N ASN A 152 7.32 8.30 9.37
CA ASN A 152 7.39 8.85 8.03
C ASN A 152 7.76 7.70 7.09
N GLY A 153 7.14 7.64 5.94
CA GLY A 153 7.47 6.67 4.90
C GLY A 153 8.39 7.24 3.83
N ASP A 154 8.26 6.75 2.60
CA ASP A 154 9.11 7.11 1.48
C ASP A 154 8.81 8.53 0.97
N ILE A 155 9.89 9.30 0.79
CA ILE A 155 9.81 10.70 0.32
C ILE A 155 9.32 10.82 -1.13
N ASP A 156 9.55 9.82 -1.96
CA ASP A 156 9.11 9.76 -3.36
C ASP A 156 7.83 8.92 -3.52
N SER A 157 6.93 8.90 -2.53
CA SER A 157 5.72 8.11 -2.62
C SER A 157 4.45 8.90 -2.34
N LEU A 158 3.53 8.84 -3.32
CA LEU A 158 2.12 9.13 -3.13
C LEU A 158 1.42 7.82 -2.77
N ARG A 159 0.99 7.68 -1.52
CA ARG A 159 0.33 6.47 -1.00
C ARG A 159 -1.17 6.55 -1.17
N LEU A 160 -1.72 5.67 -2.01
CA LEU A 160 -3.15 5.47 -2.17
C LEU A 160 -3.63 4.35 -1.25
N HIS A 161 -4.70 4.59 -0.51
CA HIS A 161 -5.47 3.59 0.21
C HIS A 161 -6.77 3.31 -0.52
N PHE A 162 -7.00 2.05 -0.89
CA PHE A 162 -8.27 1.58 -1.44
C PHE A 162 -8.95 0.64 -0.43
N PRO A 163 -9.96 1.13 0.33
CA PRO A 163 -10.56 0.38 1.42
C PRO A 163 -11.47 -0.76 0.92
N ILE A 164 -11.21 -1.96 1.43
CA ILE A 164 -11.93 -3.20 1.08
C ILE A 164 -12.88 -3.62 2.21
N VAL A 165 -12.36 -3.71 3.44
CA VAL A 165 -13.14 -3.96 4.66
C VAL A 165 -12.75 -2.88 5.67
N THR A 166 -13.75 -2.26 6.28
CA THR A 166 -13.51 -1.20 7.25
C THR A 166 -14.33 -1.39 8.51
N ASP A 167 -13.88 -0.74 9.58
CA ASP A 167 -14.57 -0.60 10.84
C ASP A 167 -14.57 0.88 11.23
N ALA A 168 -15.68 1.40 11.71
CA ALA A 168 -15.81 2.80 12.09
C ALA A 168 -14.85 3.22 13.21
N CYS A 169 -14.36 2.26 14.00
CA CYS A 169 -13.38 2.47 15.05
C CYS A 169 -11.91 2.29 14.58
N ALA A 170 -11.68 2.06 13.27
CA ALA A 170 -10.38 2.09 12.65
C ALA A 170 -10.16 3.46 12.00
N TRP A 171 -8.99 4.07 12.21
CA TRP A 171 -8.67 5.37 11.65
C TRP A 171 -7.18 5.52 11.35
N LEU A 172 -6.90 6.37 10.36
CA LEU A 172 -5.57 6.85 9.99
C LEU A 172 -5.44 8.31 10.41
N CYS A 173 -4.30 8.70 10.91
CA CYS A 173 -3.96 10.08 11.17
C CYS A 173 -2.76 10.48 10.31
N VAL A 174 -2.90 11.53 9.52
CA VAL A 174 -1.82 12.12 8.72
C VAL A 174 -1.67 13.57 9.15
N ARG A 175 -0.47 13.97 9.58
CA ARG A 175 -0.19 15.34 10.07
C ARG A 175 -1.21 15.85 11.10
N GLY A 176 -1.62 14.98 12.03
CA GLY A 176 -2.59 15.31 13.06
C GLY A 176 -4.07 15.36 12.60
N ARG A 177 -4.36 15.08 11.35
CA ARG A 177 -5.73 15.00 10.82
C ARG A 177 -6.17 13.55 10.71
N LYS A 178 -7.20 13.19 11.45
CA LYS A 178 -7.80 11.84 11.44
C LYS A 178 -8.74 11.66 10.26
N ARG A 179 -8.71 10.47 9.67
CA ARG A 179 -9.66 9.98 8.66
C ARG A 179 -9.98 8.51 8.93
N THR A 180 -11.25 8.16 8.83
CA THR A 180 -11.70 6.76 8.76
C THR A 180 -11.70 6.31 7.31
N TRP A 181 -11.74 5.00 7.09
CA TRP A 181 -11.87 4.43 5.76
C TRP A 181 -13.34 4.18 5.45
N THR A 182 -13.78 4.55 4.25
CA THR A 182 -15.09 4.18 3.68
C THR A 182 -14.88 3.15 2.59
N VAL A 183 -15.59 2.03 2.63
CA VAL A 183 -15.45 0.95 1.64
C VAL A 183 -15.67 1.48 0.22
N GLY A 184 -14.72 1.21 -0.67
CA GLY A 184 -14.78 1.60 -2.08
C GLY A 184 -14.50 3.09 -2.35
N GLU A 185 -14.17 3.90 -1.32
CA GLU A 185 -13.78 5.30 -1.47
C GLU A 185 -12.27 5.45 -1.26
N PRO A 186 -11.47 5.37 -2.33
CA PRO A 186 -10.03 5.51 -2.19
C PRO A 186 -9.62 6.94 -1.89
N PHE A 187 -8.48 7.08 -1.22
CA PHE A 187 -7.85 8.38 -0.96
C PHE A 187 -6.32 8.24 -0.94
N ALA A 188 -5.61 9.34 -1.13
CA ALA A 188 -4.15 9.34 -1.05
C ALA A 188 -3.61 10.47 -0.18
N PHE A 189 -2.38 10.25 0.26
CA PHE A 189 -1.56 11.22 0.98
C PHE A 189 -0.09 11.01 0.65
N HIS A 190 0.73 11.99 0.96
CA HIS A 190 2.17 11.89 0.79
C HIS A 190 2.74 10.96 1.86
N ASP A 191 3.39 9.86 1.48
CA ASP A 191 3.84 8.84 2.44
C ASP A 191 4.87 9.37 3.44
N ASN A 192 5.67 10.36 3.03
CA ASN A 192 6.61 11.04 3.94
C ASN A 192 5.95 11.97 4.96
N ASP A 193 4.65 12.28 4.82
CA ASP A 193 3.93 12.99 5.88
C ASP A 193 3.82 12.09 7.12
N LYS A 194 4.14 12.62 8.31
CA LYS A 194 4.05 11.86 9.56
C LYS A 194 2.65 11.29 9.74
N HIS A 195 2.56 9.96 9.79
CA HIS A 195 1.28 9.26 9.87
C HIS A 195 1.32 8.07 10.82
N TRP A 196 0.13 7.65 11.28
CA TRP A 196 -0.07 6.48 12.13
C TRP A 196 -1.52 5.99 12.04
N ALA A 197 -1.78 4.75 12.46
CA ALA A 197 -3.12 4.19 12.44
C ALA A 197 -3.44 3.49 13.76
N GLN A 198 -4.73 3.43 14.11
CA GLN A 198 -5.24 2.65 15.23
C GLN A 198 -6.54 1.96 14.85
N HIS A 199 -6.76 0.79 15.43
CA HIS A 199 -7.94 -0.01 15.20
C HIS A 199 -8.53 -0.51 16.55
N HIS A 200 -9.63 0.11 16.97
CA HIS A 200 -10.35 -0.25 18.19
C HIS A 200 -11.67 -0.96 17.94
N GLY A 201 -11.92 -1.37 16.70
CA GLY A 201 -13.16 -2.03 16.28
C GLY A 201 -13.21 -3.52 16.61
N LEU A 202 -14.18 -4.21 15.99
CA LEU A 202 -14.46 -5.62 16.23
C LEU A 202 -14.16 -6.50 15.01
N ARG A 203 -13.89 -5.91 13.86
CA ARG A 203 -13.65 -6.61 12.59
C ARG A 203 -12.30 -6.19 12.02
N ASP A 204 -11.66 -7.07 11.27
CA ASP A 204 -10.45 -6.71 10.54
C ASP A 204 -10.69 -5.52 9.61
N ARG A 205 -9.71 -4.63 9.52
CA ARG A 205 -9.63 -3.61 8.48
C ARG A 205 -8.70 -4.11 7.37
N ILE A 206 -9.20 -4.17 6.13
CA ILE A 206 -8.44 -4.58 4.95
C ILE A 206 -8.42 -3.41 3.96
N VAL A 207 -7.23 -3.01 3.55
CA VAL A 207 -6.99 -1.92 2.60
C VAL A 207 -5.94 -2.37 1.59
N VAL A 208 -6.19 -2.18 0.29
CA VAL A 208 -5.13 -2.22 -0.72
C VAL A 208 -4.38 -0.90 -0.65
N ILE A 209 -3.07 -0.97 -0.53
CA ILE A 209 -2.17 0.18 -0.53
C ILE A 209 -1.37 0.14 -1.83
N MET A 210 -1.37 1.23 -2.57
CA MET A 210 -0.53 1.41 -3.76
C MET A 210 0.32 2.66 -3.58
N ASP A 211 1.60 2.52 -3.80
CA ASP A 211 2.56 3.62 -3.78
C ASP A 211 2.94 4.01 -5.21
N TYR A 212 2.71 5.27 -5.57
CA TYR A 212 3.10 5.83 -6.85
C TYR A 212 4.36 6.67 -6.69
N SER A 213 5.28 6.60 -7.67
CA SER A 213 6.44 7.48 -7.70
C SER A 213 6.02 8.93 -7.96
N LEU A 214 6.30 9.82 -7.01
CA LEU A 214 6.00 11.25 -7.13
C LEU A 214 6.81 11.91 -8.25
N SER A 215 8.10 11.57 -8.34
CA SER A 215 8.99 12.13 -9.37
C SER A 215 8.55 11.72 -10.78
N GLN A 216 8.10 10.49 -10.96
CA GLN A 216 7.58 10.02 -12.24
C GLN A 216 6.20 10.63 -12.55
N LEU A 217 5.32 10.80 -11.57
CA LEU A 217 4.05 11.50 -11.74
C LEU A 217 4.25 12.95 -12.19
N GLU A 218 5.18 13.67 -11.57
CA GLU A 218 5.52 15.04 -11.98
C GLU A 218 6.04 15.08 -13.43
N TRP A 219 6.92 14.16 -13.79
CA TRP A 219 7.49 14.07 -15.13
C TRP A 219 6.46 13.67 -16.19
N ALA A 220 5.70 12.58 -15.96
CA ALA A 220 4.78 12.01 -16.95
C ALA A 220 3.48 12.81 -17.11
N LYS A 221 3.00 13.45 -16.04
CA LYS A 221 1.69 14.12 -16.01
C LYS A 221 1.77 15.63 -15.91
N GLY A 222 2.96 16.20 -15.71
CA GLY A 222 3.13 17.64 -15.44
C GLY A 222 2.43 18.09 -14.14
N ILE A 223 2.19 17.14 -13.22
CA ILE A 223 1.51 17.40 -11.96
C ILE A 223 2.57 17.86 -10.96
N THR A 224 2.58 19.15 -10.62
CA THR A 224 3.42 19.64 -9.53
C THR A 224 2.76 19.27 -8.21
N ILE A 225 3.31 18.24 -7.56
CA ILE A 225 2.93 17.91 -6.19
C ILE A 225 3.82 18.77 -5.28
N GLU A 226 3.22 19.63 -4.47
CA GLU A 226 3.97 20.46 -3.54
C GLU A 226 4.81 19.55 -2.63
N LYS A 227 6.11 19.43 -2.94
CA LYS A 227 7.09 18.75 -2.09
C LYS A 227 7.28 19.57 -0.83
N TRP A 228 7.35 18.89 0.32
CA TRP A 228 7.85 19.51 1.53
C TRP A 228 9.37 19.64 1.39
N GLU A 229 9.84 20.86 1.20
CA GLU A 229 11.15 21.18 1.74
C GLU A 229 10.99 21.07 3.26
N GLU A 230 11.86 20.31 3.91
CA GLU A 230 11.91 20.26 5.35
C GLU A 230 11.98 21.69 5.86
N GLU A 231 10.92 22.21 6.44
CA GLU A 231 11.07 23.25 7.42
C GLU A 231 11.93 22.61 8.51
N LEU A 232 13.22 22.88 8.44
CA LEU A 232 14.16 22.58 9.49
C LEU A 232 13.53 23.08 10.77
N ALA A 233 13.01 22.14 11.55
CA ALA A 233 12.52 22.44 12.88
C ALA A 233 13.72 22.96 13.68
N ILE A 234 13.72 24.28 13.90
CA ILE A 234 14.52 24.92 14.92
C ILE A 234 14.08 24.39 16.29
#